data_5c51a5d418e123ba8d9f5fb4aceb5664
#
_entry.id   5c51a5d418e123ba8d9f5fb4aceb5664
#
_cell.length_a   1.000
_cell.length_b   1.000
_cell.length_c   1.000
_cell.angle_alpha   90.00
_cell.angle_beta   90.00
_cell.angle_gamma   90.00
#
_symmetry.space_group_name_H-M   'P 1'
#
loop_
_entity.id
_entity.type
_entity.pdbx_description
1 polymer ?
#
loop_
_entity_poly.entity_id
_entity_poly.type
_entity_poly.pdbx_seq_one_letter_code
_entity_poly.pdbx_strand_id
1 'polypeptide(L)'
;WNLREYKKQMKNQEYLKETYEWKDLLAIVHKLRQPDGCPWDSTQTYESMKKCVADEAAEVVEAVDNEDFINLREELGDLMLQVLMYAEIAQERQEFTLDDVIDELAKKLVRRHPNVFGDEEMSRTPGEGLSVWKRVKKEEKTLRKSLPNIAENHIEIPQKIQENG
;
A
#
# COMPACT_ATOMS: atom_id res chain seq x y z
N TRP A 1 -21.85 17.02 -18.49
CA TRP A 1 -20.96 16.14 -19.27
C TRP A 1 -21.73 14.90 -19.72
N ASN A 2 -21.81 14.68 -21.04
CA ASN A 2 -22.48 13.50 -21.60
C ASN A 2 -21.48 12.34 -21.70
N LEU A 3 -21.49 11.46 -20.68
CA LEU A 3 -20.61 10.29 -20.57
C LEU A 3 -20.63 9.39 -21.84
N ARG A 4 -21.76 9.39 -22.57
CA ARG A 4 -21.95 8.58 -23.78
C ARG A 4 -21.19 9.13 -24.99
N GLU A 5 -21.09 10.45 -25.11
CA GLU A 5 -20.29 11.10 -26.16
C GLU A 5 -18.80 11.07 -25.85
N TYR A 6 -18.45 11.23 -24.56
CA TYR A 6 -17.07 11.07 -24.09
C TYR A 6 -16.53 9.67 -24.37
N LYS A 7 -17.31 8.62 -24.07
CA LYS A 7 -16.95 7.22 -24.37
C LYS A 7 -16.65 6.97 -25.83
N LYS A 8 -17.33 7.65 -26.78
CA LYS A 8 -17.12 7.47 -28.23
C LYS A 8 -15.81 8.05 -28.75
N GLN A 9 -15.19 8.97 -28.02
CA GLN A 9 -13.96 9.67 -28.43
C GLN A 9 -12.68 9.05 -27.85
N MET A 10 -12.81 8.14 -26.87
CA MET A 10 -11.67 7.53 -26.20
C MET A 10 -11.12 6.33 -26.96
N LYS A 11 -9.78 6.26 -27.09
CA LYS A 11 -9.08 5.16 -27.80
C LYS A 11 -9.17 3.82 -27.07
N ASN A 12 -9.23 3.84 -25.73
CA ASN A 12 -9.15 2.65 -24.88
C ASN A 12 -10.47 2.48 -24.10
N GLN A 13 -11.54 2.10 -24.81
CA GLN A 13 -12.89 2.01 -24.24
C GLN A 13 -13.02 0.94 -23.15
N GLU A 14 -12.13 -0.04 -23.11
CA GLU A 14 -12.08 -1.09 -22.10
C GLU A 14 -11.82 -0.55 -20.68
N TYR A 15 -11.17 0.61 -20.55
CA TYR A 15 -10.94 1.28 -19.27
C TYR A 15 -12.09 2.18 -18.80
N LEU A 16 -13.12 2.38 -19.65
CA LEU A 16 -14.23 3.27 -19.31
C LEU A 16 -15.40 2.49 -18.71
N LYS A 17 -15.55 2.58 -17.39
CA LYS A 17 -16.61 1.92 -16.61
C LYS A 17 -17.48 2.95 -15.88
N GLU A 18 -18.66 2.54 -15.44
CA GLU A 18 -19.52 3.35 -14.56
C GLU A 18 -19.03 3.30 -13.11
N THR A 19 -18.47 2.14 -12.71
CA THR A 19 -17.85 1.91 -11.41
C THR A 19 -16.58 1.10 -11.60
N TYR A 20 -15.59 1.37 -10.79
CA TYR A 20 -14.29 0.71 -10.83
C TYR A 20 -14.07 -0.14 -9.60
N GLU A 21 -13.41 -1.28 -9.78
CA GLU A 21 -12.93 -2.17 -8.73
C GLU A 21 -11.42 -2.05 -8.58
N TRP A 22 -10.87 -2.63 -7.52
CA TRP A 22 -9.43 -2.66 -7.26
C TRP A 22 -8.60 -3.12 -8.47
N LYS A 23 -9.01 -4.24 -9.10
CA LYS A 23 -8.32 -4.77 -10.29
C LYS A 23 -8.30 -3.80 -11.48
N ASP A 24 -9.33 -2.97 -11.59
CA ASP A 24 -9.42 -1.99 -12.67
C ASP A 24 -8.45 -0.84 -12.43
N LEU A 25 -8.33 -0.39 -11.18
CA LEU A 25 -7.36 0.62 -10.78
C LEU A 25 -5.93 0.15 -11.05
N LEU A 26 -5.60 -1.10 -10.69
CA LEU A 26 -4.29 -1.69 -10.99
C LEU A 26 -4.00 -1.70 -12.49
N ALA A 27 -4.96 -2.15 -13.30
CA ALA A 27 -4.82 -2.18 -14.76
C ALA A 27 -4.64 -0.77 -15.36
N ILE A 28 -5.32 0.24 -14.82
CA ILE A 28 -5.17 1.64 -15.24
C ILE A 28 -3.77 2.15 -14.92
N VAL A 29 -3.30 1.99 -13.69
CA VAL A 29 -1.95 2.45 -13.28
C VAL A 29 -0.86 1.75 -14.08
N HIS A 30 -0.97 0.43 -14.26
CA HIS A 30 -0.08 -0.33 -15.12
C HIS A 30 -0.07 0.23 -16.55
N LYS A 31 -1.25 0.51 -17.14
CA LYS A 31 -1.38 1.07 -18.48
C LYS A 31 -0.73 2.44 -18.61
N LEU A 32 -0.85 3.31 -17.61
CA LEU A 32 -0.23 4.63 -17.65
C LEU A 32 1.30 4.55 -17.82
N ARG A 33 1.94 3.52 -17.28
CA ARG A 33 3.40 3.33 -17.36
C ARG A 33 3.87 2.57 -18.60
N GLN A 34 2.97 2.02 -19.42
CA GLN A 34 3.37 1.33 -20.65
C GLN A 34 3.92 2.30 -21.70
N PRO A 35 4.70 1.83 -22.71
CA PRO A 35 5.25 2.67 -23.79
C PRO A 35 4.21 3.47 -24.57
N ASP A 36 2.97 2.95 -24.63
CA ASP A 36 1.82 3.61 -25.26
C ASP A 36 0.85 4.21 -24.22
N GLY A 37 1.32 4.39 -22.99
CA GLY A 37 0.61 5.02 -21.87
C GLY A 37 0.85 6.52 -21.78
N CYS A 38 0.99 7.04 -20.59
CA CYS A 38 1.26 8.44 -20.33
C CYS A 38 2.77 8.72 -20.34
N PRO A 39 3.26 9.64 -21.19
CA PRO A 39 4.70 9.98 -21.23
C PRO A 39 5.26 10.49 -19.90
N TRP A 40 4.42 11.16 -19.10
CA TRP A 40 4.85 11.65 -17.78
C TRP A 40 4.96 10.49 -16.77
N ASP A 41 3.92 9.66 -16.65
CA ASP A 41 3.91 8.53 -15.71
C ASP A 41 4.98 7.50 -16.03
N SER A 42 5.18 7.18 -17.31
CA SER A 42 6.16 6.18 -17.76
C SER A 42 7.61 6.56 -17.48
N THR A 43 7.91 7.86 -17.31
CA THR A 43 9.27 8.36 -17.02
C THR A 43 9.56 8.54 -15.53
N GLN A 44 8.56 8.35 -14.66
CA GLN A 44 8.75 8.51 -13.23
C GLN A 44 9.68 7.46 -12.64
N THR A 45 10.44 7.87 -11.64
CA THR A 45 11.40 7.06 -10.88
C THR A 45 11.12 7.15 -9.39
N TYR A 46 11.75 6.30 -8.59
CA TYR A 46 11.68 6.44 -7.12
C TYR A 46 12.03 7.85 -6.64
N GLU A 47 13.05 8.44 -7.25
CA GLU A 47 13.54 9.77 -6.85
C GLU A 47 12.56 10.87 -7.21
N SER A 48 12.00 10.84 -8.44
CA SER A 48 11.07 11.88 -8.89
C SER A 48 9.73 11.86 -8.13
N MET A 49 9.31 10.68 -7.66
CA MET A 49 8.04 10.51 -6.92
C MET A 49 8.13 10.92 -5.44
N LYS A 50 9.32 11.19 -4.89
CA LYS A 50 9.47 11.56 -3.47
C LYS A 50 8.66 12.79 -3.08
N LYS A 51 8.68 13.80 -3.94
CA LYS A 51 7.92 15.03 -3.66
C LYS A 51 6.43 14.77 -3.71
N CYS A 52 5.96 14.03 -4.71
CA CYS A 52 4.53 13.71 -4.85
C CYS A 52 3.99 13.02 -3.59
N VAL A 53 4.64 11.96 -3.10
CA VAL A 53 4.16 11.26 -1.89
C VAL A 53 4.15 12.16 -0.65
N ALA A 54 5.06 13.13 -0.56
CA ALA A 54 5.10 14.08 0.55
C ALA A 54 3.98 15.12 0.45
N ASP A 55 3.71 15.61 -0.75
CA ASP A 55 2.65 16.57 -1.03
C ASP A 55 1.28 15.93 -0.74
N GLU A 56 0.97 14.74 -1.29
CA GLU A 56 -0.30 14.03 -1.03
C GLU A 56 -0.50 13.71 0.46
N ALA A 57 0.57 13.32 1.16
CA ALA A 57 0.48 13.10 2.60
C ALA A 57 0.16 14.39 3.38
N ALA A 58 0.67 15.53 2.93
CA ALA A 58 0.36 16.83 3.53
C ALA A 58 -1.10 17.25 3.24
N GLU A 59 -1.59 17.00 2.02
CA GLU A 59 -2.96 17.30 1.61
C GLU A 59 -3.99 16.45 2.37
N VAL A 60 -3.67 15.17 2.64
CA VAL A 60 -4.47 14.33 3.57
C VAL A 60 -4.56 14.96 4.96
N VAL A 61 -3.44 15.48 5.50
CA VAL A 61 -3.44 16.14 6.82
C VAL A 61 -4.27 17.42 6.79
N GLU A 62 -4.11 18.24 5.76
CA GLU A 62 -4.86 19.48 5.59
C GLU A 62 -6.37 19.23 5.49
N ALA A 63 -6.78 18.21 4.72
CA ALA A 63 -8.20 17.83 4.60
C ALA A 63 -8.79 17.40 5.95
N VAL A 64 -8.02 16.69 6.80
CA VAL A 64 -8.43 16.33 8.16
C VAL A 64 -8.53 17.55 9.05
N ASP A 65 -7.57 18.46 9.02
CA ASP A 65 -7.54 19.68 9.84
C ASP A 65 -8.70 20.63 9.49
N ASN A 66 -9.12 20.64 8.23
CA ASN A 66 -10.24 21.43 7.74
C ASN A 66 -11.60 20.71 7.88
N GLU A 67 -11.65 19.48 8.38
CA GLU A 67 -12.85 18.64 8.42
C GLU A 67 -13.51 18.46 7.05
N ASP A 68 -12.74 18.54 5.95
CA ASP A 68 -13.20 18.37 4.57
C ASP A 68 -13.12 16.90 4.15
N PHE A 69 -14.15 16.14 4.47
CA PHE A 69 -14.22 14.71 4.18
C PHE A 69 -14.41 14.39 2.69
N ILE A 70 -14.82 15.36 1.88
CA ILE A 70 -14.91 15.19 0.41
C ILE A 70 -13.50 15.22 -0.16
N ASN A 71 -12.72 16.23 0.22
CA ASN A 71 -11.32 16.36 -0.17
C ASN A 71 -10.48 15.21 0.42
N LEU A 72 -10.68 14.86 1.70
CA LEU A 72 -9.98 13.72 2.31
C LEU A 72 -10.12 12.42 1.49
N ARG A 73 -11.29 12.16 0.90
CA ARG A 73 -11.49 10.98 0.05
C ARG A 73 -10.68 11.07 -1.24
N GLU A 74 -10.54 12.26 -1.82
CA GLU A 74 -9.72 12.52 -3.00
C GLU A 74 -8.25 12.29 -2.67
N GLU A 75 -7.72 12.92 -1.62
CA GLU A 75 -6.31 12.85 -1.22
C GLU A 75 -5.87 11.44 -0.80
N LEU A 76 -6.77 10.65 -0.17
CA LEU A 76 -6.52 9.24 0.09
C LEU A 76 -6.39 8.42 -1.20
N GLY A 77 -7.12 8.78 -2.25
CA GLY A 77 -6.97 8.20 -3.59
C GLY A 77 -5.62 8.55 -4.20
N ASP A 78 -5.18 9.80 -4.10
CA ASP A 78 -3.92 10.28 -4.66
C ASP A 78 -2.73 9.72 -3.88
N LEU A 79 -2.81 9.63 -2.56
CA LEU A 79 -1.81 8.93 -1.75
C LEU A 79 -1.72 7.43 -2.11
N MET A 80 -2.86 6.78 -2.39
CA MET A 80 -2.89 5.39 -2.87
C MET A 80 -2.24 5.27 -4.24
N LEU A 81 -2.48 6.22 -5.16
CA LEU A 81 -1.80 6.26 -6.46
C LEU A 81 -0.28 6.28 -6.30
N GLN A 82 0.26 7.03 -5.34
CA GLN A 82 1.70 7.03 -5.09
C GLN A 82 2.22 5.63 -4.71
N VAL A 83 1.49 4.90 -3.85
CA VAL A 83 1.86 3.52 -3.48
C VAL A 83 1.87 2.61 -4.71
N LEU A 84 0.85 2.69 -5.56
CA LEU A 84 0.75 1.89 -6.78
C LEU A 84 1.86 2.23 -7.77
N MET A 85 2.17 3.50 -7.98
CA MET A 85 3.26 3.95 -8.85
C MET A 85 4.62 3.43 -8.38
N TYR A 86 4.91 3.49 -7.07
CA TYR A 86 6.12 2.90 -6.52
C TYR A 86 6.20 1.39 -6.74
N ALA A 87 5.08 0.67 -6.56
CA ALA A 87 5.03 -0.77 -6.78
C ALA A 87 5.23 -1.14 -8.26
N GLU A 88 4.65 -0.39 -9.20
CA GLU A 88 4.89 -0.57 -10.64
C GLU A 88 6.35 -0.33 -11.02
N ILE A 89 6.97 0.74 -10.51
CA ILE A 89 8.41 1.01 -10.72
C ILE A 89 9.27 -0.15 -10.19
N ALA A 90 8.94 -0.68 -9.00
CA ALA A 90 9.64 -1.81 -8.40
C ALA A 90 9.51 -3.08 -9.25
N GLN A 91 8.31 -3.37 -9.74
CA GLN A 91 8.03 -4.51 -10.58
C GLN A 91 8.78 -4.44 -11.93
N GLU A 92 8.81 -3.26 -12.57
CA GLU A 92 9.59 -3.01 -13.79
C GLU A 92 11.09 -3.27 -13.56
N ARG A 93 11.59 -2.98 -12.38
CA ARG A 93 12.98 -3.18 -11.97
C ARG A 93 13.26 -4.60 -11.45
N GLN A 94 12.24 -5.44 -11.35
CA GLN A 94 12.32 -6.80 -10.80
C GLN A 94 12.80 -6.84 -9.34
N GLU A 95 12.45 -5.85 -8.55
CA GLU A 95 12.84 -5.71 -7.13
C GLU A 95 11.78 -6.34 -6.20
N PHE A 96 10.52 -5.94 -6.35
CA PHE A 96 9.37 -6.50 -5.64
C PHE A 96 8.06 -6.14 -6.37
N THR A 97 6.96 -6.73 -5.93
CA THR A 97 5.61 -6.51 -6.47
C THR A 97 4.70 -5.83 -5.45
N LEU A 98 3.53 -5.37 -5.89
CA LEU A 98 2.48 -4.90 -4.99
C LEU A 98 2.01 -6.01 -4.03
N ASP A 99 1.94 -7.25 -4.52
CA ASP A 99 1.54 -8.40 -3.68
C ASP A 99 2.54 -8.62 -2.54
N ASP A 100 3.84 -8.43 -2.78
CA ASP A 100 4.86 -8.49 -1.74
C ASP A 100 4.65 -7.39 -0.68
N VAL A 101 4.30 -6.18 -1.10
CA VAL A 101 3.99 -5.05 -0.18
C VAL A 101 2.76 -5.38 0.68
N ILE A 102 1.71 -5.92 0.08
CA ILE A 102 0.47 -6.32 0.78
C ILE A 102 0.76 -7.45 1.76
N ASP A 103 1.45 -8.49 1.33
CA ASP A 103 1.80 -9.66 2.15
C ASP A 103 2.66 -9.24 3.35
N GLU A 104 3.70 -8.44 3.12
CA GLU A 104 4.57 -7.94 4.21
C GLU A 104 3.80 -7.08 5.21
N LEU A 105 2.92 -6.20 4.72
CA LEU A 105 2.08 -5.38 5.58
C LEU A 105 1.11 -6.25 6.40
N ALA A 106 0.43 -7.19 5.78
CA ALA A 106 -0.52 -8.08 6.43
C ALA A 106 0.16 -8.92 7.52
N LYS A 107 1.27 -9.58 7.19
CA LYS A 107 2.09 -10.37 8.14
C LYS A 107 2.55 -9.51 9.32
N LYS A 108 2.99 -8.29 9.05
CA LYS A 108 3.40 -7.34 10.08
C LYS A 108 2.25 -6.96 11.01
N LEU A 109 1.06 -6.69 10.47
CA LEU A 109 -0.12 -6.34 11.26
C LEU A 109 -0.58 -7.50 12.14
N VAL A 110 -0.68 -8.70 11.59
CA VAL A 110 -1.05 -9.91 12.35
C VAL A 110 -0.06 -10.15 13.49
N ARG A 111 1.23 -10.15 13.20
CA ARG A 111 2.29 -10.39 14.18
C ARG A 111 2.33 -9.35 15.30
N ARG A 112 2.04 -8.07 15.00
CA ARG A 112 2.07 -6.98 15.99
C ARG A 112 0.81 -6.84 16.82
N HIS A 113 -0.19 -7.66 16.58
CA HIS A 113 -1.44 -7.68 17.34
C HIS A 113 -1.75 -9.09 17.86
N PRO A 114 -0.83 -9.70 18.68
CA PRO A 114 -1.06 -11.04 19.23
C PRO A 114 -2.26 -11.10 20.17
N ASN A 115 -2.67 -9.96 20.71
CA ASN A 115 -3.90 -9.80 21.50
C ASN A 115 -5.20 -9.82 20.65
N VAL A 116 -5.08 -9.79 19.31
CA VAL A 116 -6.23 -9.86 18.39
C VAL A 116 -6.20 -11.14 17.57
N PHE A 117 -5.03 -11.53 17.08
CA PHE A 117 -4.84 -12.65 16.15
C PHE A 117 -4.13 -13.85 16.76
N GLY A 118 -3.62 -13.74 17.99
CA GLY A 118 -2.90 -14.78 18.72
C GLY A 118 -3.58 -15.15 20.03
N ASP A 119 -2.80 -15.77 20.93
CA ASP A 119 -3.29 -16.32 22.19
C ASP A 119 -3.14 -15.34 23.39
N GLU A 120 -2.67 -14.13 23.17
CA GLU A 120 -2.55 -13.13 24.24
C GLU A 120 -3.91 -12.57 24.64
N GLU A 121 -4.06 -12.23 25.92
CA GLU A 121 -5.29 -11.59 26.44
C GLU A 121 -5.62 -10.32 25.63
N MET A 122 -6.90 -10.18 25.30
CA MET A 122 -7.37 -9.02 24.55
C MET A 122 -7.17 -7.74 25.34
N SER A 123 -6.53 -6.74 24.73
CA SER A 123 -6.35 -5.41 25.31
C SER A 123 -7.71 -4.74 25.50
N ARG A 124 -7.95 -4.16 26.67
CA ARG A 124 -9.23 -3.53 27.03
C ARG A 124 -9.21 -2.02 26.84
N THR A 125 -8.02 -1.44 26.73
CA THR A 125 -7.81 0.00 26.56
C THR A 125 -6.87 0.30 25.39
N PRO A 126 -6.98 1.49 24.77
CA PRO A 126 -6.05 1.91 23.72
C PRO A 126 -4.58 1.91 24.17
N GLY A 127 -4.32 2.25 25.44
CA GLY A 127 -2.98 2.27 26.01
C GLY A 127 -2.36 0.88 26.11
N GLU A 128 -3.14 -0.14 26.51
CA GLU A 128 -2.70 -1.53 26.53
C GLU A 128 -2.37 -2.03 25.12
N GLY A 129 -3.26 -1.80 24.14
CA GLY A 129 -3.03 -2.17 22.75
C GLY A 129 -1.76 -1.55 22.19
N LEU A 130 -1.54 -0.25 22.43
CA LEU A 130 -0.32 0.45 22.02
C LEU A 130 0.94 -0.13 22.69
N SER A 131 0.83 -0.56 23.95
CA SER A 131 1.95 -1.18 24.70
C SER A 131 2.35 -2.53 24.12
N VAL A 132 1.36 -3.38 23.78
CA VAL A 132 1.60 -4.66 23.08
C VAL A 132 2.32 -4.41 21.76
N TRP A 133 1.80 -3.53 20.93
CA TRP A 133 2.39 -3.19 19.63
C TRP A 133 3.85 -2.69 19.75
N LYS A 134 4.12 -1.79 20.71
CA LYS A 134 5.48 -1.28 20.97
C LYS A 134 6.44 -2.37 21.42
N ARG A 135 5.98 -3.28 22.29
CA ARG A 135 6.75 -4.44 22.77
C ARG A 135 7.17 -5.31 21.59
N VAL A 136 6.21 -5.79 20.80
CA VAL A 136 6.48 -6.67 19.65
C VAL A 136 7.40 -5.98 18.63
N LYS A 137 7.15 -4.72 18.32
CA LYS A 137 8.04 -3.95 17.42
C LYS A 137 9.48 -3.83 17.95
N LYS A 138 9.67 -3.77 19.27
CA LYS A 138 11.01 -3.74 19.88
C LYS A 138 11.70 -5.10 19.78
N GLU A 139 10.96 -6.18 20.02
CA GLU A 139 11.43 -7.56 19.88
C GLU A 139 11.90 -7.85 18.46
N GLU A 140 11.11 -7.48 17.45
CA GLU A 140 11.47 -7.57 16.02
C GLU A 140 12.80 -6.84 15.71
N LYS A 141 12.97 -5.61 16.23
CA LYS A 141 14.22 -4.87 16.02
C LYS A 141 15.43 -5.56 16.68
N THR A 142 15.23 -6.20 17.82
CA THR A 142 16.30 -6.91 18.52
C THR A 142 16.69 -8.17 17.73
N LEU A 143 15.71 -8.93 17.26
CA LEU A 143 15.94 -10.11 16.43
C LEU A 143 16.67 -9.76 15.11
N ARG A 144 16.25 -8.71 14.42
CA ARG A 144 16.96 -8.25 13.19
C ARG A 144 18.41 -7.86 13.43
N LYS A 145 18.75 -7.32 14.62
CA LYS A 145 20.12 -6.98 14.96
C LYS A 145 20.98 -8.18 15.35
N SER A 146 20.37 -9.26 15.83
CA SER A 146 21.08 -10.48 16.23
C SER A 146 21.30 -11.47 15.07
N LEU A 147 20.58 -11.30 13.96
CA LEU A 147 20.81 -12.08 12.75
C LEU A 147 21.98 -11.46 11.97
N PRO A 148 23.03 -12.22 11.63
CA PRO A 148 24.06 -11.73 10.72
C PRO A 148 23.42 -11.36 9.40
N ASN A 149 23.89 -10.27 8.77
CA ASN A 149 23.42 -9.75 7.48
C ASN A 149 23.13 -10.87 6.47
N ILE A 150 21.98 -11.48 6.56
CA ILE A 150 21.41 -12.25 5.48
C ILE A 150 20.72 -11.21 4.63
N ALA A 151 21.40 -10.79 3.58
CA ALA A 151 20.83 -10.05 2.48
C ALA A 151 19.50 -10.72 2.10
N GLU A 152 18.44 -9.94 2.19
CA GLU A 152 17.21 -10.06 1.45
C GLU A 152 16.85 -11.45 0.94
N ASN A 153 16.27 -12.30 1.78
CA ASN A 153 15.40 -13.38 1.31
C ASN A 153 14.53 -13.84 2.47
N HIS A 154 13.22 -13.60 2.32
CA HIS A 154 12.11 -14.26 3.00
C HIS A 154 12.40 -14.77 4.42
N ILE A 155 12.02 -13.99 5.43
CA ILE A 155 11.91 -14.53 6.79
C ILE A 155 10.82 -15.59 6.75
N GLU A 156 11.19 -16.85 6.65
CA GLU A 156 10.29 -17.97 6.89
C GLU A 156 9.79 -17.86 8.33
N ILE A 157 8.51 -17.58 8.47
CA ILE A 157 7.83 -17.66 9.75
C ILE A 157 7.76 -19.14 10.12
N PRO A 158 8.18 -19.56 11.33
CA PRO A 158 8.01 -20.94 11.76
C PRO A 158 6.53 -21.34 11.63
N GLN A 159 6.25 -22.36 10.85
CA GLN A 159 4.92 -22.97 10.69
C GLN A 159 4.53 -23.69 11.99
N LYS A 160 4.06 -22.96 12.99
CA LYS A 160 3.51 -23.50 14.23
C LYS A 160 2.06 -23.14 14.48
N ILE A 161 1.36 -22.63 13.47
CA ILE A 161 -0.09 -22.30 13.57
C ILE A 161 -0.87 -22.97 12.43
N GLN A 162 -0.56 -24.23 12.08
CA GLN A 162 -1.39 -24.99 11.12
C GLN A 162 -1.58 -26.45 11.52
N GLU A 163 -1.75 -26.75 12.81
CA GLU A 163 -2.29 -28.05 13.22
C GLU A 163 -3.10 -27.85 14.48
N ASN A 164 -4.36 -27.51 14.35
CA ASN A 164 -5.50 -27.91 15.20
C ASN A 164 -6.75 -27.12 14.80
N GLY A 165 -7.63 -27.73 14.00
CA GLY A 165 -8.98 -27.25 13.77
C GLY A 165 -9.78 -28.25 13.04
#